data_edd7f6756b3ea48872007d594445978b
#
_entry.id   edd7f6756b3ea48872007d594445978b
#
_cell.length_a   1.000
_cell.length_b   1.000
_cell.length_c   1.000
_cell.angle_alpha   90.00
_cell.angle_beta   90.00
_cell.angle_gamma   90.00
#
_symmetry.space_group_name_H-M   'P 1'
#
loop_
_entity.id
_entity.type
_entity.pdbx_description
1 polymer ?
#
loop_
_entity_poly.entity_id
_entity_poly.type
_entity_poly.pdbx_seq_one_letter_code
_entity_poly.pdbx_strand_id
1 'polypeptide(L)'
;MQERHKNRKKYFNELAETCRKYFLPYIERWHIVEPATNVLEIGCGEGGNLLPFSELGCNVVGVDIASCRIKEAKSFFEDNGATGQFIAEDIFKLRDMERKFDIIICHDVFEHIDDKRHFLLNIKKYLSDNGIVFMSFPAWQMPFGGHQQICRSRVLSHLPFVHLLPCGLYKLLINAFGEDTGCMNELISIRNTRITIERFEMLSRFAELKINDRMLWLVNPHYEVKFGLKPYKMPQSLAHFPYIRDFFSTSCFYILSK
;
A
#
# COMPACT_ATOMS: atom_id res chain seq x y z
N MET A 1 4.99 -2.54 19.95
CA MET A 1 4.07 -1.67 19.17
C MET A 1 4.91 -0.64 18.44
N GLN A 2 4.83 -0.59 17.13
CA GLN A 2 5.64 0.33 16.32
C GLN A 2 5.30 1.81 16.63
N GLU A 3 6.30 2.69 16.54
CA GLU A 3 6.16 4.13 16.86
C GLU A 3 5.09 4.82 16.00
N ARG A 4 4.88 4.35 14.75
CA ARG A 4 3.83 4.83 13.82
C ARG A 4 2.40 4.75 14.37
N HIS A 5 2.12 3.79 15.27
CA HIS A 5 0.80 3.68 15.91
C HIS A 5 0.63 4.67 17.06
N LYS A 6 1.73 5.29 17.52
CA LYS A 6 1.75 6.29 18.59
C LYS A 6 1.90 7.72 18.08
N ASN A 7 2.59 7.91 16.95
CA ASN A 7 2.85 9.23 16.37
C ASN A 7 2.36 9.28 14.91
N ARG A 8 1.06 9.51 14.74
CA ARG A 8 0.39 9.56 13.44
C ARG A 8 0.90 10.69 12.55
N LYS A 9 1.18 11.87 13.13
CA LYS A 9 1.74 13.02 12.40
C LYS A 9 3.11 12.71 11.81
N LYS A 10 3.97 12.02 12.58
CA LYS A 10 5.28 11.56 12.08
C LYS A 10 5.09 10.61 10.90
N TYR A 11 4.18 9.63 11.00
CA TYR A 11 3.91 8.69 9.93
C TYR A 11 3.35 9.37 8.67
N PHE A 12 2.43 10.32 8.82
CA PHE A 12 1.94 11.16 7.73
C PHE A 12 3.10 11.86 7.00
N ASN A 13 4.02 12.49 7.73
CA ASN A 13 5.18 13.17 7.13
C ASN A 13 6.14 12.18 6.45
N GLU A 14 6.36 11.00 7.03
CA GLU A 14 7.19 9.94 6.44
C GLU A 14 6.61 9.46 5.10
N LEU A 15 5.29 9.30 5.01
CA LEU A 15 4.62 8.93 3.76
C LEU A 15 4.70 10.06 2.72
N ALA A 16 4.47 11.31 3.11
CA ALA A 16 4.58 12.45 2.22
C ALA A 16 5.99 12.55 1.62
N GLU A 17 7.02 12.40 2.44
CA GLU A 17 8.42 12.42 1.99
C GLU A 17 8.74 11.23 1.08
N THR A 18 8.25 10.03 1.42
CA THR A 18 8.42 8.84 0.56
C THR A 18 7.74 9.06 -0.79
N CYS A 19 6.54 9.64 -0.80
CA CYS A 19 5.80 9.94 -2.02
C CYS A 19 6.56 10.94 -2.90
N ARG A 20 7.05 12.06 -2.34
CA ARG A 20 7.85 13.06 -3.09
C ARG A 20 9.09 12.45 -3.72
N LYS A 21 9.80 11.58 -2.99
CA LYS A 21 11.07 11.02 -3.48
C LYS A 21 10.91 9.87 -4.46
N TYR A 22 9.86 9.07 -4.32
CA TYR A 22 9.78 7.78 -5.00
C TYR A 22 8.50 7.55 -5.79
N PHE A 23 7.32 7.84 -5.21
CA PHE A 23 6.06 7.53 -5.89
C PHE A 23 5.78 8.54 -6.99
N LEU A 24 5.83 9.82 -6.67
CA LEU A 24 5.58 10.89 -7.63
C LEU A 24 6.52 10.81 -8.85
N PRO A 25 7.87 10.74 -8.72
CA PRO A 25 8.75 10.59 -9.87
C PRO A 25 8.55 9.28 -10.66
N TYR A 26 8.05 8.22 -10.02
CA TYR A 26 7.73 6.99 -10.72
C TYR A 26 6.43 7.10 -11.51
N ILE A 27 5.41 7.74 -10.95
CA ILE A 27 4.12 8.04 -11.59
C ILE A 27 4.32 8.98 -12.78
N GLU A 28 5.14 10.04 -12.64
CA GLU A 28 5.40 11.04 -13.69
C GLU A 28 6.05 10.47 -14.94
N ARG A 29 6.65 9.30 -14.87
CA ARG A 29 7.14 8.59 -16.07
C ARG A 29 6.02 8.09 -16.98
N TRP A 30 4.78 8.01 -16.46
CA TRP A 30 3.64 7.40 -17.12
C TRP A 30 2.44 8.33 -17.28
N HIS A 31 2.33 9.32 -16.43
CA HIS A 31 1.27 10.34 -16.45
C HIS A 31 1.84 11.67 -15.97
N ILE A 32 1.64 12.72 -16.75
CA ILE A 32 2.08 14.08 -16.36
C ILE A 32 1.21 14.54 -15.20
N VAL A 33 1.86 14.98 -14.11
CA VAL A 33 1.18 15.55 -12.94
C VAL A 33 1.20 17.06 -13.06
N GLU A 34 0.02 17.66 -13.25
CA GLU A 34 -0.14 19.09 -13.40
C GLU A 34 -1.30 19.62 -12.54
N PRO A 35 -1.41 20.93 -12.32
CA PRO A 35 -2.55 21.50 -11.61
C PRO A 35 -3.87 21.01 -12.20
N ALA A 36 -4.84 20.69 -11.30
CA ALA A 36 -6.15 20.11 -11.61
C ALA A 36 -6.15 18.62 -12.02
N THR A 37 -4.99 17.91 -12.11
CA THR A 37 -4.99 16.44 -12.20
C THR A 37 -5.82 15.84 -11.06
N ASN A 38 -6.73 14.92 -11.39
CA ASN A 38 -7.59 14.25 -10.40
C ASN A 38 -6.88 13.01 -9.85
N VAL A 39 -6.60 13.00 -8.56
CA VAL A 39 -5.89 11.92 -7.86
C VAL A 39 -6.78 11.29 -6.80
N LEU A 40 -6.95 9.97 -6.84
CA LEU A 40 -7.64 9.18 -5.83
C LEU A 40 -6.63 8.30 -5.10
N GLU A 41 -6.65 8.31 -3.77
CA GLU A 41 -5.98 7.28 -2.99
C GLU A 41 -7.00 6.40 -2.28
N ILE A 42 -6.92 5.09 -2.51
CA ILE A 42 -7.74 4.08 -1.85
C ILE A 42 -6.94 3.50 -0.69
N GLY A 43 -7.53 3.53 0.51
CA GLY A 43 -6.85 3.22 1.76
C GLY A 43 -5.87 4.31 2.16
N CYS A 44 -6.27 5.56 2.03
CA CYS A 44 -5.39 6.73 2.21
C CYS A 44 -4.87 6.92 3.63
N GLY A 45 -5.45 6.24 4.62
CA GLY A 45 -5.09 6.45 6.02
C GLY A 45 -5.18 7.92 6.40
N GLU A 46 -4.07 8.45 6.90
CA GLU A 46 -3.91 9.85 7.29
C GLU A 46 -3.64 10.81 6.10
N GLY A 47 -3.60 10.32 4.86
CA GLY A 47 -3.48 11.13 3.65
C GLY A 47 -2.06 11.58 3.28
N GLY A 48 -1.03 11.00 3.90
CA GLY A 48 0.36 11.44 3.68
C GLY A 48 0.81 11.37 2.22
N ASN A 49 0.43 10.33 1.48
CA ASN A 49 0.80 10.20 0.06
C ASN A 49 0.09 11.23 -0.84
N LEU A 50 -1.05 11.77 -0.42
CA LEU A 50 -1.80 12.78 -1.19
C LEU A 50 -1.26 14.20 -1.01
N LEU A 51 -0.52 14.47 0.08
CA LEU A 51 -0.01 15.82 0.35
C LEU A 51 0.83 16.36 -0.81
N PRO A 52 1.83 15.64 -1.38
CA PRO A 52 2.63 16.16 -2.49
C PRO A 52 1.81 16.50 -3.74
N PHE A 53 0.75 15.75 -4.03
CA PHE A 53 -0.14 16.05 -5.15
C PHE A 53 -0.99 17.30 -4.89
N SER A 54 -1.49 17.48 -3.66
CA SER A 54 -2.20 18.70 -3.28
C SER A 54 -1.31 19.94 -3.37
N GLU A 55 -0.04 19.84 -2.98
CA GLU A 55 0.97 20.91 -3.11
C GLU A 55 1.24 21.30 -4.57
N LEU A 56 1.09 20.37 -5.52
CA LEU A 56 1.19 20.60 -6.96
C LEU A 56 -0.12 21.16 -7.57
N GLY A 57 -1.16 21.40 -6.76
CA GLY A 57 -2.43 21.92 -7.23
C GLY A 57 -3.38 20.86 -7.81
N CYS A 58 -3.13 19.56 -7.55
CA CYS A 58 -4.02 18.48 -7.97
C CYS A 58 -5.30 18.45 -7.15
N ASN A 59 -6.37 17.94 -7.73
CA ASN A 59 -7.63 17.64 -7.03
C ASN A 59 -7.50 16.27 -6.34
N VAL A 60 -7.22 16.24 -5.06
CA VAL A 60 -6.98 14.98 -4.33
C VAL A 60 -8.20 14.50 -3.57
N VAL A 61 -8.47 13.20 -3.66
CA VAL A 61 -9.51 12.51 -2.91
C VAL A 61 -8.90 11.31 -2.19
N GLY A 62 -9.10 11.22 -0.88
CA GLY A 62 -8.69 10.08 -0.07
C GLY A 62 -9.90 9.29 0.42
N VAL A 63 -9.88 7.97 0.28
CA VAL A 63 -10.92 7.06 0.80
C VAL A 63 -10.28 6.07 1.75
N ASP A 64 -10.82 5.94 2.95
CA ASP A 64 -10.40 4.93 3.94
C ASP A 64 -11.61 4.49 4.77
N ILE A 65 -11.64 3.21 5.16
CA ILE A 65 -12.71 2.66 5.98
C ILE A 65 -12.64 3.17 7.43
N ALA A 66 -11.47 3.57 7.91
CA ALA A 66 -11.24 4.01 9.27
C ALA A 66 -11.57 5.50 9.44
N SER A 67 -12.75 5.80 9.97
CA SER A 67 -13.20 7.19 10.18
C SER A 67 -12.26 8.03 11.08
N CYS A 68 -11.56 7.39 12.01
CA CYS A 68 -10.56 8.08 12.84
C CYS A 68 -9.38 8.59 12.00
N ARG A 69 -8.89 7.78 11.04
CA ARG A 69 -7.80 8.19 10.14
C ARG A 69 -8.22 9.31 9.20
N ILE A 70 -9.45 9.27 8.71
CA ILE A 70 -10.02 10.35 7.87
C ILE A 70 -10.11 11.68 8.64
N LYS A 71 -10.44 11.63 9.94
CA LYS A 71 -10.41 12.85 10.78
C LYS A 71 -8.98 13.41 10.92
N GLU A 72 -8.00 12.54 11.13
CA GLU A 72 -6.59 12.92 11.20
C GLU A 72 -6.10 13.47 9.85
N ALA A 73 -6.48 12.84 8.72
CA ALA A 73 -6.12 13.33 7.39
C ALA A 73 -6.61 14.77 7.14
N LYS A 74 -7.86 15.08 7.49
CA LYS A 74 -8.41 16.44 7.38
C LYS A 74 -7.61 17.43 8.23
N SER A 75 -7.34 17.10 9.50
CA SER A 75 -6.57 17.96 10.39
C SER A 75 -5.12 18.17 9.89
N PHE A 76 -4.46 17.12 9.41
CA PHE A 76 -3.08 17.25 8.90
C PHE A 76 -3.01 18.04 7.62
N PHE A 77 -4.03 17.96 6.75
CA PHE A 77 -4.11 18.80 5.56
C PHE A 77 -4.32 20.26 5.92
N GLU A 78 -5.23 20.58 6.88
CA GLU A 78 -5.42 21.93 7.40
C GLU A 78 -4.11 22.49 7.99
N ASP A 79 -3.40 21.71 8.82
CA ASP A 79 -2.12 22.09 9.42
C ASP A 79 -1.05 22.44 8.37
N ASN A 80 -1.12 21.85 7.17
CA ASN A 80 -0.18 22.08 6.07
C ASN A 80 -0.70 23.10 5.04
N GLY A 81 -1.87 23.72 5.24
CA GLY A 81 -2.49 24.63 4.28
C GLY A 81 -2.85 23.95 2.96
N ALA A 82 -3.01 22.62 2.95
CA ALA A 82 -3.32 21.82 1.79
C ALA A 82 -4.84 21.58 1.67
N THR A 83 -5.30 21.30 0.46
CA THR A 83 -6.71 21.04 0.17
C THR A 83 -6.90 19.60 -0.30
N GLY A 84 -7.98 18.95 0.13
CA GLY A 84 -8.30 17.58 -0.27
C GLY A 84 -9.69 17.16 0.23
N GLN A 85 -10.30 16.21 -0.46
CA GLN A 85 -11.54 15.58 -0.04
C GLN A 85 -11.23 14.24 0.62
N PHE A 86 -11.74 14.00 1.83
CA PHE A 86 -11.52 12.76 2.57
C PHE A 86 -12.85 12.12 2.96
N ILE A 87 -13.04 10.85 2.56
CA ILE A 87 -14.28 10.08 2.66
C ILE A 87 -14.03 8.83 3.53
N ALA A 88 -14.79 8.72 4.63
CA ALA A 88 -14.75 7.53 5.50
C ALA A 88 -15.77 6.50 4.99
N GLU A 89 -15.38 5.63 4.06
CA GLU A 89 -16.26 4.64 3.46
C GLU A 89 -15.45 3.45 2.93
N ASP A 90 -16.13 2.31 2.84
CA ASP A 90 -15.62 1.14 2.13
C ASP A 90 -15.67 1.38 0.62
N ILE A 91 -14.54 1.20 -0.07
CA ILE A 91 -14.44 1.39 -1.52
C ILE A 91 -15.47 0.55 -2.31
N PHE A 92 -15.90 -0.59 -1.78
CA PHE A 92 -16.92 -1.44 -2.40
C PHE A 92 -18.35 -0.89 -2.25
N LYS A 93 -18.57 -0.01 -1.26
CA LYS A 93 -19.87 0.64 -0.98
C LYS A 93 -19.91 2.07 -1.46
N LEU A 94 -18.77 2.61 -1.87
CA LEU A 94 -18.71 3.97 -2.38
C LEU A 94 -19.59 4.08 -3.61
N ARG A 95 -20.54 5.02 -3.57
CA ARG A 95 -21.38 5.33 -4.72
C ARG A 95 -20.53 5.97 -5.81
N ASP A 96 -20.97 5.83 -7.06
CA ASP A 96 -20.26 6.40 -8.20
C ASP A 96 -19.96 7.88 -7.94
N MET A 97 -18.65 8.19 -7.91
CA MET A 97 -18.20 9.57 -7.92
C MET A 97 -18.46 10.13 -9.32
N GLU A 98 -19.02 11.34 -9.42
CA GLU A 98 -19.33 11.99 -10.69
C GLU A 98 -18.08 12.24 -11.56
N ARG A 99 -16.90 12.20 -10.93
CA ARG A 99 -15.61 12.38 -11.62
C ARG A 99 -14.84 11.07 -11.78
N LYS A 100 -14.03 11.00 -12.83
CA LYS A 100 -12.99 9.98 -13.01
C LYS A 100 -11.65 10.55 -12.58
N PHE A 101 -10.71 9.66 -12.28
CA PHE A 101 -9.39 10.01 -11.78
C PHE A 101 -8.32 9.66 -12.80
N ASP A 102 -7.38 10.58 -12.95
CA ASP A 102 -6.24 10.43 -13.85
C ASP A 102 -5.18 9.55 -13.22
N ILE A 103 -5.09 9.59 -11.88
CA ILE A 103 -4.18 8.78 -11.10
C ILE A 103 -4.97 8.16 -9.94
N ILE A 104 -4.89 6.83 -9.82
CA ILE A 104 -5.38 6.10 -8.64
C ILE A 104 -4.17 5.53 -7.92
N ILE A 105 -4.04 5.82 -6.63
CA ILE A 105 -3.00 5.30 -5.75
C ILE A 105 -3.61 4.23 -4.84
N CYS A 106 -2.94 3.08 -4.73
CA CYS A 106 -3.25 2.03 -3.77
C CYS A 106 -1.93 1.52 -3.19
N HIS A 107 -1.55 2.02 -2.01
CA HIS A 107 -0.28 1.75 -1.35
C HIS A 107 -0.48 1.00 -0.05
N ASP A 108 0.08 -0.21 0.07
CA ASP A 108 0.01 -1.11 1.24
C ASP A 108 -1.44 -1.37 1.71
N VAL A 109 -2.34 -1.62 0.74
CA VAL A 109 -3.78 -1.92 0.97
C VAL A 109 -4.17 -3.24 0.33
N PHE A 110 -3.66 -3.53 -0.87
CA PHE A 110 -4.11 -4.66 -1.67
C PHE A 110 -3.90 -6.01 -0.98
N GLU A 111 -2.87 -6.16 -0.18
CA GLU A 111 -2.60 -7.36 0.64
C GLU A 111 -3.67 -7.62 1.70
N HIS A 112 -4.45 -6.60 2.09
CA HIS A 112 -5.53 -6.70 3.08
C HIS A 112 -6.91 -6.97 2.46
N ILE A 113 -7.07 -6.82 1.15
CA ILE A 113 -8.34 -7.01 0.46
C ILE A 113 -8.66 -8.50 0.30
N ASP A 114 -9.85 -8.93 0.72
CA ASP A 114 -10.33 -10.31 0.56
C ASP A 114 -10.63 -10.62 -0.90
N ASP A 115 -11.58 -9.92 -1.50
CA ASP A 115 -11.97 -10.07 -2.89
C ASP A 115 -11.14 -9.15 -3.81
N LYS A 116 -9.90 -9.56 -4.02
CA LYS A 116 -8.94 -8.85 -4.87
C LYS A 116 -9.39 -8.69 -6.31
N ARG A 117 -10.14 -9.67 -6.81
CA ARG A 117 -10.67 -9.64 -8.18
C ARG A 117 -11.74 -8.56 -8.33
N HIS A 118 -12.71 -8.55 -7.44
CA HIS A 118 -13.74 -7.53 -7.41
C HIS A 118 -13.14 -6.13 -7.18
N PHE A 119 -12.12 -6.02 -6.33
CA PHE A 119 -11.41 -4.77 -6.09
C PHE A 119 -10.81 -4.22 -7.40
N LEU A 120 -10.06 -5.02 -8.17
CA LEU A 120 -9.46 -4.57 -9.44
C LEU A 120 -10.51 -4.19 -10.49
N LEU A 121 -11.63 -4.92 -10.57
CA LEU A 121 -12.75 -4.55 -11.43
C LEU A 121 -13.43 -3.26 -10.97
N ASN A 122 -13.51 -3.04 -9.65
CA ASN A 122 -14.15 -1.85 -9.09
C ASN A 122 -13.32 -0.58 -9.33
N ILE A 123 -12.00 -0.65 -9.12
CA ILE A 123 -11.14 0.54 -9.33
C ILE A 123 -11.16 1.04 -10.79
N LYS A 124 -11.34 0.14 -11.77
CA LYS A 124 -11.50 0.54 -13.18
C LYS A 124 -12.66 1.52 -13.40
N LYS A 125 -13.71 1.45 -12.58
CA LYS A 125 -14.87 2.35 -12.69
C LYS A 125 -14.50 3.78 -12.38
N TYR A 126 -13.52 4.01 -11.52
CA TYR A 126 -13.06 5.34 -11.12
C TYR A 126 -11.95 5.89 -12.01
N LEU A 127 -11.26 5.03 -12.77
CA LEU A 127 -10.15 5.42 -13.63
C LEU A 127 -10.65 6.15 -14.89
N SER A 128 -10.02 7.25 -15.27
CA SER A 128 -10.21 7.91 -16.57
C SER A 128 -9.66 7.03 -17.70
N ASP A 129 -10.01 7.32 -18.97
CA ASP A 129 -9.62 6.46 -20.08
C ASP A 129 -8.11 6.45 -20.33
N ASN A 130 -7.44 7.58 -20.08
CA ASN A 130 -5.98 7.71 -20.15
C ASN A 130 -5.32 7.66 -18.77
N GLY A 131 -6.07 7.28 -17.74
CA GLY A 131 -5.59 7.26 -16.37
C GLY A 131 -4.71 6.04 -16.07
N ILE A 132 -3.95 6.16 -14.99
CA ILE A 132 -3.11 5.10 -14.48
C ILE A 132 -3.43 4.75 -13.03
N VAL A 133 -3.14 3.51 -12.65
CA VAL A 133 -3.16 3.06 -11.26
C VAL A 133 -1.73 2.81 -10.81
N PHE A 134 -1.28 3.50 -9.79
CA PHE A 134 -0.10 3.14 -9.03
C PHE A 134 -0.50 2.19 -7.92
N MET A 135 -0.02 0.93 -8.02
CA MET A 135 -0.25 -0.11 -7.03
C MET A 135 1.05 -0.46 -6.34
N SER A 136 1.04 -0.49 -5.02
CA SER A 136 2.21 -0.92 -4.24
C SER A 136 1.79 -1.84 -3.09
N PHE A 137 2.55 -2.92 -2.90
CA PHE A 137 2.34 -3.90 -1.83
C PHE A 137 3.62 -4.70 -1.54
N PRO A 138 3.82 -5.20 -0.31
CA PRO A 138 4.87 -6.16 -0.01
C PRO A 138 4.49 -7.55 -0.52
N ALA A 139 5.43 -8.29 -1.11
CA ALA A 139 5.18 -9.68 -1.47
C ALA A 139 4.99 -10.54 -0.22
N TRP A 140 4.03 -11.49 -0.24
CA TRP A 140 3.73 -12.32 0.93
C TRP A 140 4.94 -13.08 1.47
N GLN A 141 5.82 -13.59 0.58
CA GLN A 141 6.96 -14.42 0.96
C GLN A 141 8.14 -13.62 1.51
N MET A 142 8.14 -12.29 1.43
CA MET A 142 9.25 -11.51 1.96
C MET A 142 9.40 -11.69 3.48
N PRO A 143 10.56 -11.42 4.09
CA PRO A 143 10.85 -11.78 5.48
C PRO A 143 9.78 -11.40 6.51
N PHE A 144 9.09 -10.31 6.28
CA PHE A 144 8.07 -9.75 7.15
C PHE A 144 6.69 -9.56 6.47
N GLY A 145 6.43 -10.31 5.39
CA GLY A 145 5.17 -10.24 4.64
C GLY A 145 3.93 -10.61 5.46
N GLY A 146 4.11 -11.33 6.57
CA GLY A 146 3.04 -11.64 7.53
C GLY A 146 2.74 -10.56 8.55
N HIS A 147 3.39 -9.39 8.49
CA HIS A 147 3.22 -8.25 9.39
C HIS A 147 3.48 -8.56 10.88
N GLN A 148 4.28 -9.59 11.18
CA GLN A 148 4.59 -9.98 12.55
C GLN A 148 5.26 -8.87 13.39
N GLN A 149 5.67 -7.77 12.77
CA GLN A 149 6.19 -6.59 13.49
C GLN A 149 5.13 -5.93 14.40
N ILE A 150 3.84 -6.25 14.25
CA ILE A 150 2.78 -5.78 15.16
C ILE A 150 2.82 -6.49 16.51
N CYS A 151 3.47 -7.65 16.60
CA CYS A 151 3.60 -8.43 17.85
C CYS A 151 4.27 -7.61 18.96
N ARG A 152 3.85 -7.86 20.20
CA ARG A 152 4.43 -7.26 21.41
C ARG A 152 5.77 -7.89 21.76
N SER A 153 5.89 -9.19 21.53
CA SER A 153 7.14 -9.93 21.71
C SER A 153 8.23 -9.40 20.78
N ARG A 154 9.33 -8.92 21.37
CA ARG A 154 10.48 -8.45 20.59
C ARG A 154 11.09 -9.56 19.73
N VAL A 155 11.09 -10.79 20.23
CA VAL A 155 11.62 -11.93 19.46
C VAL A 155 10.74 -12.20 18.26
N LEU A 156 9.44 -12.42 18.46
CA LEU A 156 8.52 -12.77 17.39
C LEU A 156 8.40 -11.65 16.35
N SER A 157 8.39 -10.39 16.78
CA SER A 157 8.29 -9.22 15.87
C SER A 157 9.50 -9.04 14.96
N HIS A 158 10.68 -9.62 15.31
CA HIS A 158 11.91 -9.54 14.52
C HIS A 158 12.30 -10.87 13.86
N LEU A 159 11.53 -11.94 14.09
CA LEU A 159 11.82 -13.24 13.51
C LEU A 159 11.27 -13.31 12.06
N PRO A 160 12.15 -13.39 11.03
CA PRO A 160 11.70 -13.39 9.64
C PRO A 160 11.03 -14.72 9.28
N PHE A 161 10.16 -14.70 8.27
CA PHE A 161 9.55 -15.87 7.63
C PHE A 161 8.61 -16.73 8.50
N VAL A 162 8.36 -16.37 9.76
CA VAL A 162 7.50 -17.17 10.66
C VAL A 162 6.07 -17.35 10.13
N HIS A 163 5.59 -16.37 9.38
CA HIS A 163 4.28 -16.39 8.75
C HIS A 163 4.14 -17.47 7.65
N LEU A 164 5.26 -18.00 7.14
CA LEU A 164 5.27 -19.09 6.15
C LEU A 164 5.06 -20.46 6.76
N LEU A 165 5.18 -20.61 8.08
CA LEU A 165 4.90 -21.86 8.78
C LEU A 165 3.47 -22.35 8.48
N PRO A 166 3.21 -23.67 8.52
CA PRO A 166 1.85 -24.20 8.50
C PRO A 166 0.97 -23.50 9.55
N CYS A 167 -0.30 -23.24 9.21
CA CYS A 167 -1.18 -22.40 10.02
C CYS A 167 -1.28 -22.82 11.49
N GLY A 168 -1.31 -24.13 11.76
CA GLY A 168 -1.35 -24.67 13.12
C GLY A 168 -0.08 -24.34 13.92
N LEU A 169 1.10 -24.52 13.31
CA LEU A 169 2.38 -24.18 13.94
C LEU A 169 2.55 -22.67 14.13
N TYR A 170 2.07 -21.87 13.17
CA TYR A 170 2.10 -20.41 13.28
C TYR A 170 1.24 -19.94 14.46
N LYS A 171 0.01 -20.44 14.60
CA LYS A 171 -0.87 -20.13 15.74
C LYS A 171 -0.26 -20.58 17.08
N LEU A 172 0.33 -21.79 17.11
CA LEU A 172 1.00 -22.30 18.31
C LEU A 172 2.14 -21.38 18.72
N LEU A 173 2.96 -20.93 17.75
CA LEU A 173 4.06 -20.01 18.00
C LEU A 173 3.57 -18.66 18.56
N ILE A 174 2.54 -18.04 17.94
CA ILE A 174 1.97 -16.78 18.41
C ILE A 174 1.48 -16.91 19.85
N ASN A 175 0.77 -18.01 20.18
CA ASN A 175 0.29 -18.28 21.53
C ASN A 175 1.45 -18.50 22.53
N ALA A 176 2.49 -19.23 22.14
CA ALA A 176 3.65 -19.51 22.99
C ALA A 176 4.40 -18.23 23.37
N PHE A 177 4.38 -17.19 22.52
CA PHE A 177 4.94 -15.87 22.81
C PHE A 177 3.98 -14.94 23.56
N GLY A 178 2.77 -15.38 23.95
CA GLY A 178 1.83 -14.65 24.77
C GLY A 178 1.16 -13.46 24.05
N GLU A 179 1.05 -13.51 22.72
CA GLU A 179 0.32 -12.48 21.97
C GLU A 179 -1.18 -12.58 22.23
N ASP A 180 -1.87 -11.44 22.24
CA ASP A 180 -3.31 -11.41 22.46
C ASP A 180 -4.10 -11.90 21.23
N THR A 181 -5.39 -12.19 21.45
CA THR A 181 -6.30 -12.67 20.42
C THR A 181 -6.49 -11.66 19.29
N GLY A 182 -6.41 -10.37 19.57
CA GLY A 182 -6.50 -9.30 18.57
C GLY A 182 -5.32 -9.35 17.57
N CYS A 183 -4.09 -9.42 18.10
CA CYS A 183 -2.88 -9.59 17.30
C CYS A 183 -2.95 -10.88 16.47
N MET A 184 -3.35 -12.00 17.06
CA MET A 184 -3.50 -13.27 16.35
C MET A 184 -4.51 -13.17 15.20
N ASN A 185 -5.69 -12.59 15.45
CA ASN A 185 -6.72 -12.45 14.43
C ASN A 185 -6.25 -11.59 13.26
N GLU A 186 -5.54 -10.49 13.53
CA GLU A 186 -4.96 -9.62 12.51
C GLU A 186 -3.92 -10.38 11.66
N LEU A 187 -2.98 -11.09 12.28
CA LEU A 187 -1.96 -11.88 11.58
C LEU A 187 -2.56 -13.00 10.72
N ILE A 188 -3.62 -13.66 11.21
CA ILE A 188 -4.33 -14.70 10.44
C ILE A 188 -5.14 -14.08 9.29
N SER A 189 -5.75 -12.93 9.50
CA SER A 189 -6.44 -12.19 8.44
C SER A 189 -5.47 -11.86 7.29
N ILE A 190 -4.32 -11.27 7.60
CA ILE A 190 -3.26 -10.96 6.62
C ILE A 190 -2.79 -12.23 5.89
N ARG A 191 -2.65 -13.35 6.61
CA ARG A 191 -2.31 -14.63 6.00
C ARG A 191 -3.37 -15.11 5.00
N ASN A 192 -4.64 -14.91 5.29
CA ASN A 192 -5.75 -15.33 4.42
C ASN A 192 -5.84 -14.45 3.17
N THR A 193 -5.61 -13.16 3.31
CA THR A 193 -5.67 -12.17 2.22
C THR A 193 -4.37 -12.03 1.42
N ARG A 194 -3.30 -12.72 1.81
CA ARG A 194 -1.97 -12.65 1.21
C ARG A 194 -1.92 -12.51 -0.30
N ILE A 195 -0.92 -11.82 -0.81
CA ILE A 195 -0.70 -11.62 -2.24
C ILE A 195 0.74 -11.94 -2.63
N THR A 196 0.92 -12.64 -3.75
CA THR A 196 2.20 -12.87 -4.42
C THR A 196 2.26 -12.06 -5.70
N ILE A 197 3.45 -11.83 -6.21
CA ILE A 197 3.67 -11.13 -7.48
C ILE A 197 2.88 -11.82 -8.61
N GLU A 198 3.00 -13.14 -8.73
CA GLU A 198 2.34 -13.93 -9.77
C GLU A 198 0.81 -13.86 -9.68
N ARG A 199 0.28 -13.93 -8.45
CA ARG A 199 -1.17 -13.83 -8.23
C ARG A 199 -1.69 -12.43 -8.58
N PHE A 200 -0.95 -11.39 -8.24
CA PHE A 200 -1.30 -10.02 -8.61
C PHE A 200 -1.32 -9.85 -10.12
N GLU A 201 -0.26 -10.28 -10.82
CA GLU A 201 -0.16 -10.16 -12.27
C GLU A 201 -1.25 -10.98 -12.99
N MET A 202 -1.61 -12.15 -12.47
CA MET A 202 -2.73 -12.95 -12.97
C MET A 202 -4.07 -12.23 -12.79
N LEU A 203 -4.33 -11.69 -11.61
CA LEU A 203 -5.57 -10.97 -11.29
C LEU A 203 -5.70 -9.67 -12.09
N SER A 204 -4.61 -8.94 -12.31
CA SER A 204 -4.59 -7.73 -13.15
C SER A 204 -4.99 -8.05 -14.58
N ARG A 205 -4.42 -9.12 -15.18
CA ARG A 205 -4.81 -9.60 -16.50
C ARG A 205 -6.27 -10.02 -16.56
N PHE A 206 -6.74 -10.73 -15.52
CA PHE A 206 -8.15 -11.13 -15.44
C PHE A 206 -9.10 -9.92 -15.39
N ALA A 207 -8.71 -8.84 -14.71
CA ALA A 207 -9.46 -7.58 -14.65
C ALA A 207 -9.28 -6.74 -15.93
N GLU A 208 -8.55 -7.26 -16.94
CA GLU A 208 -8.21 -6.52 -18.16
C GLU A 208 -7.50 -5.20 -17.87
N LEU A 209 -6.66 -5.19 -16.85
CA LEU A 209 -5.74 -4.11 -16.56
C LEU A 209 -4.37 -4.44 -17.15
N LYS A 210 -3.89 -3.57 -18.03
CA LYS A 210 -2.56 -3.68 -18.63
C LYS A 210 -1.51 -3.29 -17.60
N ILE A 211 -0.49 -4.14 -17.40
CA ILE A 211 0.69 -3.81 -16.60
C ILE A 211 1.66 -3.06 -17.51
N ASN A 212 1.81 -1.76 -17.30
CA ASN A 212 2.70 -0.91 -18.09
C ASN A 212 4.13 -0.95 -17.57
N ASP A 213 4.31 -1.03 -16.24
CA ASP A 213 5.63 -1.13 -15.60
C ASP A 213 5.55 -1.91 -14.29
N ARG A 214 6.68 -2.51 -13.92
CA ARG A 214 6.89 -3.19 -12.66
C ARG A 214 8.27 -2.86 -12.13
N MET A 215 8.34 -2.40 -10.89
CA MET A 215 9.59 -2.16 -10.17
C MET A 215 9.56 -2.91 -8.83
N LEU A 216 10.51 -3.83 -8.65
CA LEU A 216 10.66 -4.60 -7.42
C LEU A 216 11.79 -4.02 -6.57
N TRP A 217 11.58 -3.96 -5.25
CA TRP A 217 12.53 -3.40 -4.30
C TRP A 217 13.04 -4.47 -3.34
N LEU A 218 14.37 -4.63 -3.24
CA LEU A 218 15.02 -5.40 -2.17
C LEU A 218 14.96 -4.64 -0.84
N VAL A 219 15.19 -3.32 -0.90
CA VAL A 219 15.05 -2.41 0.24
C VAL A 219 13.98 -1.38 -0.12
N ASN A 220 12.83 -1.46 0.55
CA ASN A 220 11.68 -0.59 0.33
C ASN A 220 12.10 0.90 0.44
N PRO A 221 11.70 1.76 -0.51
CA PRO A 221 11.96 3.20 -0.46
C PRO A 221 11.54 3.87 0.85
N HIS A 222 10.43 3.45 1.44
CA HIS A 222 9.99 3.97 2.73
C HIS A 222 11.01 3.73 3.87
N TYR A 223 11.87 2.73 3.73
CA TYR A 223 12.91 2.45 4.75
C TYR A 223 14.02 3.51 4.79
N GLU A 224 14.22 4.29 3.71
CA GLU A 224 15.12 5.45 3.76
C GLU A 224 14.60 6.50 4.71
N VAL A 225 13.34 6.89 4.55
CA VAL A 225 12.72 7.92 5.38
C VAL A 225 12.58 7.45 6.83
N LYS A 226 12.24 6.18 7.01
CA LYS A 226 11.96 5.61 8.34
C LYS A 226 13.19 5.20 9.13
N PHE A 227 14.20 4.65 8.46
CA PHE A 227 15.37 4.00 9.07
C PHE A 227 16.71 4.52 8.56
N GLY A 228 16.74 5.42 7.58
CA GLY A 228 17.97 5.86 6.90
C GLY A 228 18.61 4.80 5.99
N LEU A 229 17.87 3.73 5.63
CA LEU A 229 18.39 2.65 4.80
C LEU A 229 18.26 3.01 3.32
N LYS A 230 19.37 3.06 2.60
CA LYS A 230 19.38 3.36 1.16
C LYS A 230 18.51 2.37 0.39
N PRO A 231 17.50 2.83 -0.36
CA PRO A 231 16.66 1.96 -1.18
C PRO A 231 17.48 1.24 -2.24
N TYR A 232 17.10 -0.02 -2.48
CA TYR A 232 17.80 -0.81 -3.48
C TYR A 232 16.79 -1.57 -4.36
N LYS A 233 16.83 -1.28 -5.66
CA LYS A 233 16.01 -2.00 -6.64
C LYS A 233 16.49 -3.42 -6.79
N MET A 234 15.58 -4.34 -7.02
CA MET A 234 15.94 -5.73 -7.30
C MET A 234 16.71 -5.81 -8.63
N PRO A 235 17.88 -6.50 -8.66
CA PRO A 235 18.60 -6.75 -9.91
C PRO A 235 17.71 -7.49 -10.91
N GLN A 236 17.79 -7.15 -12.19
CA GLN A 236 16.98 -7.79 -13.23
C GLN A 236 17.15 -9.32 -13.26
N SER A 237 18.38 -9.81 -13.05
CA SER A 237 18.66 -11.24 -12.95
C SER A 237 17.76 -11.95 -11.93
N LEU A 238 17.55 -11.36 -10.75
CA LEU A 238 16.66 -11.93 -9.71
C LEU A 238 15.19 -11.67 -10.00
N ALA A 239 14.85 -10.49 -10.54
CA ALA A 239 13.49 -10.10 -10.87
C ALA A 239 12.83 -10.99 -11.95
N HIS A 240 13.63 -11.70 -12.75
CA HIS A 240 13.15 -12.62 -13.78
C HIS A 240 12.81 -14.03 -13.26
N PHE A 241 13.19 -14.38 -12.03
CA PHE A 241 12.86 -15.69 -11.46
C PHE A 241 11.50 -15.66 -10.73
N PRO A 242 10.42 -16.17 -11.35
CA PRO A 242 9.10 -16.24 -10.71
C PRO A 242 9.17 -17.00 -9.39
N TYR A 243 8.33 -16.66 -8.44
CA TYR A 243 8.22 -17.21 -7.08
C TYR A 243 9.45 -16.96 -6.20
N ILE A 244 10.70 -16.99 -6.72
CA ILE A 244 11.92 -16.71 -5.96
C ILE A 244 11.99 -15.22 -5.62
N ARG A 245 11.67 -14.34 -6.58
CA ARG A 245 11.64 -12.88 -6.40
C ARG A 245 10.74 -12.42 -5.25
N ASP A 246 9.67 -13.16 -4.95
CA ASP A 246 8.76 -12.84 -3.85
C ASP A 246 9.44 -12.84 -2.48
N PHE A 247 10.43 -13.73 -2.26
CA PHE A 247 11.16 -13.80 -1.00
C PHE A 247 12.03 -12.57 -0.73
N PHE A 248 12.35 -11.82 -1.77
CA PHE A 248 13.24 -10.66 -1.72
C PHE A 248 12.53 -9.33 -1.99
N SER A 249 11.24 -9.35 -2.38
CA SER A 249 10.49 -8.13 -2.72
C SER A 249 9.85 -7.52 -1.48
N THR A 250 10.55 -6.58 -0.84
CA THR A 250 10.03 -5.86 0.32
C THR A 250 8.96 -4.83 -0.07
N SER A 251 8.93 -4.43 -1.34
CA SER A 251 7.85 -3.67 -1.96
C SER A 251 7.84 -3.90 -3.47
N CYS A 252 6.65 -3.97 -4.04
CA CYS A 252 6.41 -4.12 -5.47
C CYS A 252 5.64 -2.89 -5.94
N PHE A 253 6.19 -2.14 -6.89
CA PHE A 253 5.51 -1.02 -7.54
C PHE A 253 5.04 -1.45 -8.92
N TYR A 254 3.81 -1.11 -9.24
CA TYR A 254 3.21 -1.35 -10.54
C TYR A 254 2.52 -0.09 -11.07
N ILE A 255 2.59 0.10 -12.37
CA ILE A 255 1.72 1.03 -13.10
C ILE A 255 0.80 0.20 -13.98
N LEU A 256 -0.50 0.40 -13.77
CA LEU A 256 -1.54 -0.25 -14.56
C LEU A 256 -2.34 0.79 -15.34
N SER A 257 -2.96 0.39 -16.44
CA SER A 257 -3.95 1.17 -17.22
C SER A 257 -5.09 0.27 -17.68
N LYS A 258 -6.14 0.89 -18.21
CA LYS A 258 -7.21 0.14 -18.89
C LYS A 258 -6.71 -0.53 -20.16
#